data_8fe169a4b484e2297d358e85839e80f8
#
_entry.id   8fe169a4b484e2297d358e85839e80f8
#
_cell.length_a   1.000
_cell.length_b   1.000
_cell.length_c   1.000
_cell.angle_alpha   90.00
_cell.angle_beta   90.00
_cell.angle_gamma   90.00
#
_symmetry.space_group_name_H-M   'P 1'
#
loop_
_entity.id
_entity.type
_entity.pdbx_description
1 polymer ?
#
loop_
_entity_poly.entity_id
_entity_poly.type
_entity_poly.pdbx_seq_one_letter_code
_entity_poly.pdbx_strand_id
1 'polypeptide(L)'
;MEQRSILITGCSSGIGLASAREMKRRGWRVFATARKQEDIERLRDEIGVESLYLDYAEPASIAAVVEEVLAATGGTLSALFNNGAYGQPGAVEDLKPEVLRAQFEVNVFGWHDLTARLIPAMRAQGQGRIVFCSSVLGLVAAPYRGAYCASKFAIEALADALRIELAPSGIKIILIEPGPIASRFVEHALEAYRRNIDLEGSPHRDIYRARIARLEEGGSQTFKLGPEAVAAKLVSALASKRPKPRYYVTLPTYAAVLMRRLLPTRALDAIAASN
;
A
#
# COMPACT_ATOMS: atom_id res chain seq x y z
N MET A 1 -20.01 -17.05 17.54
CA MET A 1 -19.04 -16.89 16.45
C MET A 1 -18.01 -15.86 16.91
N GLU A 2 -16.76 -16.21 16.89
CA GLU A 2 -15.67 -15.31 17.25
C GLU A 2 -15.67 -14.07 16.33
N GLN A 3 -15.49 -12.90 16.92
CA GLN A 3 -15.51 -11.64 16.16
C GLN A 3 -14.28 -11.58 15.25
N ARG A 4 -14.48 -11.45 13.93
CA ARG A 4 -13.38 -11.31 12.97
C ARG A 4 -12.57 -10.04 13.24
N SER A 5 -11.25 -10.17 13.28
CA SER A 5 -10.30 -9.08 13.52
C SER A 5 -9.46 -8.77 12.27
N ILE A 6 -9.11 -7.50 12.11
CA ILE A 6 -8.23 -7.03 11.03
C ILE A 6 -7.26 -5.97 11.52
N LEU A 7 -6.00 -6.11 11.14
CA LEU A 7 -4.99 -5.06 11.27
C LEU A 7 -4.87 -4.31 9.93
N ILE A 8 -5.06 -2.99 9.96
CA ILE A 8 -4.96 -2.11 8.79
C ILE A 8 -3.87 -1.07 9.05
N THR A 9 -2.91 -0.96 8.15
CA THR A 9 -1.80 -0.04 8.32
C THR A 9 -1.99 1.27 7.53
N GLY A 10 -1.43 2.38 8.05
CA GLY A 10 -1.48 3.68 7.39
C GLY A 10 -2.89 4.28 7.34
N CYS A 11 -3.57 4.34 8.48
CA CYS A 11 -4.97 4.76 8.58
C CYS A 11 -5.16 6.26 8.84
N SER A 12 -4.09 7.07 8.86
CA SER A 12 -4.22 8.52 9.07
C SER A 12 -5.06 9.23 8.01
N SER A 13 -5.16 8.67 6.79
CA SER A 13 -5.97 9.26 5.71
C SER A 13 -6.24 8.24 4.58
N GLY A 14 -6.95 8.68 3.54
CA GLY A 14 -7.08 7.96 2.27
C GLY A 14 -7.57 6.53 2.40
N ILE A 15 -6.90 5.61 1.72
CA ILE A 15 -7.30 4.20 1.61
C ILE A 15 -7.39 3.51 2.98
N GLY A 16 -6.40 3.72 3.85
CA GLY A 16 -6.38 3.10 5.17
C GLY A 16 -7.55 3.55 6.03
N LEU A 17 -7.80 4.86 6.09
CA LEU A 17 -8.92 5.44 6.83
C LEU A 17 -10.27 4.96 6.31
N ALA A 18 -10.49 4.99 4.98
CA ALA A 18 -11.72 4.52 4.36
C ALA A 18 -11.94 3.02 4.64
N SER A 19 -10.87 2.22 4.59
CA SER A 19 -10.91 0.79 4.89
C SER A 19 -11.23 0.53 6.36
N ALA A 20 -10.64 1.28 7.29
CA ALA A 20 -10.91 1.14 8.72
C ALA A 20 -12.39 1.45 9.05
N ARG A 21 -12.92 2.55 8.52
CA ARG A 21 -14.34 2.92 8.64
C ARG A 21 -15.26 1.83 8.10
N GLU A 22 -15.01 1.36 6.90
CA GLU A 22 -15.87 0.36 6.24
C GLU A 22 -15.82 -1.00 6.95
N MET A 23 -14.64 -1.44 7.41
CA MET A 23 -14.51 -2.69 8.14
C MET A 23 -15.18 -2.61 9.51
N LYS A 24 -15.05 -1.48 10.23
CA LYS A 24 -15.77 -1.23 11.49
C LYS A 24 -17.29 -1.27 11.28
N ARG A 25 -17.79 -0.58 10.24
CA ARG A 25 -19.22 -0.57 9.88
C ARG A 25 -19.78 -1.98 9.63
N ARG A 26 -18.92 -2.90 9.17
CA ARG A 26 -19.26 -4.31 8.93
C ARG A 26 -19.09 -5.22 10.16
N GLY A 27 -18.85 -4.65 11.32
CA GLY A 27 -18.76 -5.40 12.57
C GLY A 27 -17.41 -6.13 12.79
N TRP A 28 -16.36 -5.75 12.06
CA TRP A 28 -15.02 -6.26 12.35
C TRP A 28 -14.42 -5.54 13.55
N ARG A 29 -13.63 -6.25 14.34
CA ARG A 29 -12.69 -5.66 15.28
C ARG A 29 -11.50 -5.11 14.49
N VAL A 30 -11.32 -3.80 14.48
CA VAL A 30 -10.34 -3.12 13.62
C VAL A 30 -9.22 -2.57 14.48
N PHE A 31 -7.99 -3.00 14.19
CA PHE A 31 -6.76 -2.39 14.65
C PHE A 31 -6.24 -1.51 13.52
N ALA A 32 -6.22 -0.20 13.73
CA ALA A 32 -5.79 0.78 12.75
C ALA A 32 -4.47 1.41 13.19
N THR A 33 -3.51 1.57 12.28
CA THR A 33 -2.23 2.17 12.68
C THR A 33 -1.95 3.51 12.03
N ALA A 34 -1.27 4.37 12.76
CA ALA A 34 -0.75 5.65 12.28
C ALA A 34 0.59 5.97 12.96
N ARG A 35 1.33 6.95 12.42
CA ARG A 35 2.63 7.36 12.97
C ARG A 35 2.55 8.54 13.93
N LYS A 36 1.54 9.38 13.80
CA LYS A 36 1.36 10.57 14.63
C LYS A 36 0.34 10.29 15.72
N GLN A 37 0.64 10.73 16.94
CA GLN A 37 -0.23 10.57 18.09
C GLN A 37 -1.62 11.19 17.85
N GLU A 38 -1.68 12.36 17.23
CA GLU A 38 -2.93 13.05 16.87
C GLU A 38 -3.83 12.21 15.94
N ASP A 39 -3.23 11.46 14.99
CA ASP A 39 -3.97 10.56 14.10
C ASP A 39 -4.46 9.31 14.84
N ILE A 40 -3.68 8.80 15.79
CA ILE A 40 -4.04 7.64 16.63
C ILE A 40 -5.25 8.00 17.51
N GLU A 41 -5.22 9.15 18.16
CA GLU A 41 -6.33 9.66 18.97
C GLU A 41 -7.58 9.88 18.13
N ARG A 42 -7.46 10.55 16.99
CA ARG A 42 -8.57 10.76 16.07
C ARG A 42 -9.20 9.45 15.58
N LEU A 43 -8.40 8.43 15.25
CA LEU A 43 -8.91 7.11 14.84
C LEU A 43 -9.71 6.45 15.96
N ARG A 44 -9.27 6.59 17.21
CA ARG A 44 -9.95 6.07 18.39
C ARG A 44 -11.26 6.82 18.64
N ASP A 45 -11.20 8.14 18.67
CA ASP A 45 -12.31 8.98 19.14
C ASP A 45 -13.40 9.16 18.06
N GLU A 46 -13.01 9.38 16.80
CA GLU A 46 -13.98 9.63 15.72
C GLU A 46 -14.46 8.35 15.02
N ILE A 47 -13.61 7.33 14.91
CA ILE A 47 -13.95 6.10 14.19
C ILE A 47 -14.33 4.98 15.16
N GLY A 48 -13.86 5.04 16.40
CA GLY A 48 -14.12 4.03 17.43
C GLY A 48 -13.41 2.72 17.15
N VAL A 49 -12.20 2.76 16.61
CA VAL A 49 -11.34 1.60 16.34
C VAL A 49 -10.19 1.54 17.34
N GLU A 50 -9.63 0.37 17.57
CA GLU A 50 -8.37 0.23 18.31
C GLU A 50 -7.25 0.80 17.44
N SER A 51 -6.49 1.76 17.96
CA SER A 51 -5.51 2.50 17.16
C SER A 51 -4.13 2.45 17.83
N LEU A 52 -3.12 2.11 17.02
CA LEU A 52 -1.78 1.78 17.45
C LEU A 52 -0.73 2.59 16.69
N TYR A 53 0.42 2.81 17.31
CA TYR A 53 1.58 3.40 16.64
C TYR A 53 2.28 2.36 15.76
N LEU A 54 2.55 2.70 14.50
CA LEU A 54 3.39 1.90 13.60
C LEU A 54 4.16 2.81 12.64
N ASP A 55 5.47 2.74 12.70
CA ASP A 55 6.36 3.17 11.62
C ASP A 55 7.10 1.96 11.05
N TYR A 56 6.95 1.71 9.77
CA TYR A 56 7.61 0.59 9.09
C TYR A 56 9.13 0.70 9.03
N ALA A 57 9.69 1.89 9.23
CA ALA A 57 11.13 2.10 9.34
C ALA A 57 11.67 1.77 10.75
N GLU A 58 10.80 1.43 11.71
CA GLU A 58 11.13 1.12 13.09
C GLU A 58 10.75 -0.33 13.43
N PRO A 59 11.66 -1.31 13.34
CA PRO A 59 11.36 -2.73 13.64
C PRO A 59 10.78 -2.97 15.03
N ALA A 60 11.14 -2.12 16.01
CA ALA A 60 10.58 -2.19 17.36
C ALA A 60 9.07 -1.86 17.37
N SER A 61 8.62 -0.88 16.58
CA SER A 61 7.19 -0.54 16.48
C SER A 61 6.39 -1.66 15.80
N ILE A 62 6.99 -2.33 14.82
CA ILE A 62 6.38 -3.50 14.16
C ILE A 62 6.19 -4.64 15.17
N ALA A 63 7.21 -4.93 15.97
CA ALA A 63 7.14 -5.96 17.00
C ALA A 63 6.07 -5.65 18.05
N ALA A 64 6.02 -4.42 18.54
CA ALA A 64 5.04 -3.96 19.52
C ALA A 64 3.60 -4.09 19.01
N VAL A 65 3.32 -3.67 17.77
CA VAL A 65 1.98 -3.81 17.17
C VAL A 65 1.56 -5.28 17.06
N VAL A 66 2.47 -6.17 16.65
CA VAL A 66 2.16 -7.60 16.55
C VAL A 66 1.83 -8.17 17.93
N GLU A 67 2.64 -7.88 18.94
CA GLU A 67 2.42 -8.34 20.32
C GLU A 67 1.07 -7.84 20.85
N GLU A 68 0.78 -6.54 20.71
CA GLU A 68 -0.44 -5.93 21.21
C GLU A 68 -1.70 -6.50 20.52
N VAL A 69 -1.68 -6.64 19.18
CA VAL A 69 -2.79 -7.21 18.41
C VAL A 69 -3.03 -8.66 18.81
N LEU A 70 -1.98 -9.48 18.90
CA LEU A 70 -2.13 -10.89 19.25
C LEU A 70 -2.57 -11.06 20.71
N ALA A 71 -2.05 -10.27 21.64
CA ALA A 71 -2.51 -10.28 23.04
C ALA A 71 -4.01 -9.92 23.13
N ALA A 72 -4.42 -8.86 22.45
CA ALA A 72 -5.81 -8.40 22.44
C ALA A 72 -6.80 -9.38 21.80
N THR A 73 -6.32 -10.27 20.91
CA THR A 73 -7.15 -11.21 20.15
C THR A 73 -6.97 -12.68 20.57
N GLY A 74 -6.29 -12.93 21.69
CA GLY A 74 -6.04 -14.31 22.14
C GLY A 74 -5.19 -15.13 21.17
N GLY A 75 -4.21 -14.48 20.50
CA GLY A 75 -3.28 -15.13 19.57
C GLY A 75 -3.82 -15.34 18.16
N THR A 76 -4.96 -14.71 17.79
CA THR A 76 -5.59 -14.90 16.47
C THR A 76 -5.70 -13.58 15.70
N LEU A 77 -5.62 -13.65 14.36
CA LEU A 77 -5.89 -12.51 13.49
C LEU A 77 -6.52 -12.98 12.17
N SER A 78 -7.74 -12.51 11.87
CA SER A 78 -8.45 -12.95 10.65
C SER A 78 -7.86 -12.35 9.38
N ALA A 79 -7.38 -11.10 9.42
CA ALA A 79 -6.82 -10.43 8.25
C ALA A 79 -5.75 -9.39 8.61
N LEU A 80 -4.79 -9.22 7.69
CA LEU A 80 -3.84 -8.12 7.64
C LEU A 80 -4.06 -7.34 6.33
N PHE A 81 -4.11 -6.01 6.40
CA PHE A 81 -4.09 -5.13 5.23
C PHE A 81 -2.87 -4.21 5.28
N ASN A 82 -1.78 -4.60 4.59
CA ASN A 82 -0.61 -3.77 4.36
C ASN A 82 -0.95 -2.66 3.37
N ASN A 83 -1.11 -1.44 3.88
CA ASN A 83 -1.51 -0.27 3.09
C ASN A 83 -0.59 0.93 3.31
N GLY A 84 -0.04 1.14 4.50
CA GLY A 84 0.82 2.29 4.81
C GLY A 84 2.06 2.32 3.91
N ALA A 85 2.16 3.34 3.06
CA ALA A 85 3.24 3.50 2.09
C ALA A 85 3.39 4.97 1.69
N TYR A 86 4.52 5.30 1.08
CA TYR A 86 4.72 6.58 0.41
C TYR A 86 5.38 6.36 -0.95
N GLY A 87 5.42 7.41 -1.78
CA GLY A 87 6.09 7.37 -3.08
C GLY A 87 7.17 8.44 -3.17
N GLN A 88 8.39 8.02 -3.45
CA GLN A 88 9.52 8.90 -3.75
C GLN A 88 9.55 9.19 -5.26
N PRO A 89 9.27 10.42 -5.68
CA PRO A 89 9.46 10.85 -7.07
C PRO A 89 10.93 11.19 -7.32
N GLY A 90 11.31 11.23 -8.60
CA GLY A 90 12.62 11.63 -9.09
C GLY A 90 13.06 10.78 -10.28
N ALA A 91 13.93 11.31 -11.14
CA ALA A 91 14.63 10.54 -12.14
C ALA A 91 15.51 9.50 -11.45
N VAL A 92 15.63 8.31 -12.02
CA VAL A 92 16.38 7.22 -11.36
C VAL A 92 17.84 7.62 -11.11
N GLU A 93 18.44 8.37 -12.01
CA GLU A 93 19.83 8.85 -11.88
C GLU A 93 20.02 9.89 -10.76
N ASP A 94 18.97 10.61 -10.36
CA ASP A 94 19.01 11.59 -9.27
C ASP A 94 18.71 10.99 -7.90
N LEU A 95 18.30 9.73 -7.86
CA LEU A 95 17.99 9.03 -6.62
C LEU A 95 19.28 8.58 -5.92
N LYS A 96 19.63 9.24 -4.85
CA LYS A 96 20.73 8.79 -4.00
C LYS A 96 20.41 7.40 -3.40
N PRO A 97 21.41 6.52 -3.21
CA PRO A 97 21.19 5.18 -2.67
C PRO A 97 20.43 5.14 -1.34
N GLU A 98 20.67 6.10 -0.45
CA GLU A 98 19.96 6.20 0.84
C GLU A 98 18.48 6.54 0.68
N VAL A 99 18.11 7.35 -0.33
CA VAL A 99 16.73 7.68 -0.64
C VAL A 99 15.98 6.46 -1.18
N LEU A 100 16.65 5.67 -2.04
CA LEU A 100 16.09 4.42 -2.53
C LEU A 100 15.94 3.39 -1.40
N ARG A 101 16.94 3.25 -0.51
CA ARG A 101 16.84 2.38 0.67
C ARG A 101 15.67 2.77 1.56
N ALA A 102 15.46 4.06 1.85
CA ALA A 102 14.34 4.53 2.67
C ALA A 102 12.98 4.19 2.04
N GLN A 103 12.87 4.27 0.69
CA GLN A 103 11.64 3.86 -0.02
C GLN A 103 11.37 2.36 0.16
N PHE A 104 12.41 1.53 0.09
CA PHE A 104 12.29 0.08 0.27
C PHE A 104 12.06 -0.29 1.73
N GLU A 105 12.69 0.41 2.67
CA GLU A 105 12.50 0.17 4.10
C GLU A 105 11.02 0.22 4.47
N VAL A 106 10.33 1.29 4.07
CA VAL A 106 8.90 1.47 4.38
C VAL A 106 8.01 0.55 3.53
N ASN A 107 8.20 0.54 2.21
CA ASN A 107 7.24 -0.09 1.30
C ASN A 107 7.45 -1.60 1.09
N VAL A 108 8.64 -2.12 1.44
CA VAL A 108 8.99 -3.54 1.19
C VAL A 108 9.39 -4.23 2.48
N PHE A 109 10.46 -3.78 3.15
CA PHE A 109 11.01 -4.51 4.30
C PHE A 109 10.10 -4.45 5.51
N GLY A 110 9.52 -3.29 5.83
CA GLY A 110 8.57 -3.17 6.93
C GLY A 110 7.28 -3.97 6.69
N TRP A 111 6.78 -4.01 5.45
CA TRP A 111 5.64 -4.86 5.09
C TRP A 111 5.97 -6.35 5.21
N HIS A 112 7.16 -6.73 4.78
CA HIS A 112 7.64 -8.11 4.91
C HIS A 112 7.76 -8.51 6.38
N ASP A 113 8.41 -7.70 7.23
CA ASP A 113 8.61 -8.00 8.65
C ASP A 113 7.27 -8.15 9.38
N LEU A 114 6.34 -7.19 9.22
CA LEU A 114 5.01 -7.29 9.79
C LEU A 114 4.27 -8.57 9.35
N THR A 115 4.34 -8.86 8.05
CA THR A 115 3.70 -10.05 7.48
C THR A 115 4.30 -11.34 8.03
N ALA A 116 5.63 -11.44 8.06
CA ALA A 116 6.34 -12.62 8.53
C ALA A 116 6.02 -12.93 10.00
N ARG A 117 5.94 -11.89 10.86
CA ARG A 117 5.59 -12.03 12.27
C ARG A 117 4.16 -12.51 12.52
N LEU A 118 3.21 -12.20 11.64
CA LEU A 118 1.79 -12.59 11.78
C LEU A 118 1.46 -13.98 11.17
N ILE A 119 2.26 -14.47 10.22
CA ILE A 119 2.06 -15.77 9.60
C ILE A 119 2.00 -16.92 10.60
N PRO A 120 2.85 -17.03 11.64
CA PRO A 120 2.77 -18.12 12.61
C PRO A 120 1.41 -18.20 13.31
N ALA A 121 0.83 -17.09 13.74
CA ALA A 121 -0.49 -17.03 14.36
C ALA A 121 -1.59 -17.48 13.37
N MET A 122 -1.56 -16.96 12.13
CA MET A 122 -2.50 -17.37 11.09
C MET A 122 -2.35 -18.82 10.70
N ARG A 123 -1.14 -19.37 10.75
CA ARG A 123 -0.88 -20.80 10.49
C ARG A 123 -1.43 -21.67 11.61
N ALA A 124 -1.26 -21.27 12.87
CA ALA A 124 -1.78 -21.99 14.02
C ALA A 124 -3.32 -22.07 14.03
N GLN A 125 -3.98 -21.00 13.57
CA GLN A 125 -5.45 -20.98 13.43
C GLN A 125 -5.96 -21.65 12.13
N GLY A 126 -5.07 -22.12 11.24
CA GLY A 126 -5.41 -22.82 9.99
C GLY A 126 -6.05 -21.93 8.93
N GLN A 127 -6.09 -20.62 9.10
CA GLN A 127 -6.69 -19.67 8.17
C GLN A 127 -6.16 -18.25 8.40
N GLY A 128 -6.20 -17.45 7.36
CA GLY A 128 -5.82 -16.03 7.42
C GLY A 128 -5.98 -15.37 6.04
N ARG A 129 -6.04 -14.06 6.03
CA ARG A 129 -6.00 -13.28 4.79
C ARG A 129 -4.98 -12.16 4.92
N ILE A 130 -3.98 -12.18 4.07
CA ILE A 130 -2.96 -11.12 3.98
C ILE A 130 -3.19 -10.38 2.68
N VAL A 131 -3.51 -9.11 2.78
CA VAL A 131 -3.82 -8.23 1.65
C VAL A 131 -2.74 -7.16 1.54
N PHE A 132 -2.16 -7.04 0.36
CA PHE A 132 -1.18 -6.00 0.03
C PHE A 132 -1.81 -4.95 -0.88
N CYS A 133 -1.77 -3.67 -0.47
CA CYS A 133 -2.16 -2.55 -1.32
C CYS A 133 -0.99 -2.22 -2.26
N SER A 134 -0.94 -2.91 -3.39
CA SER A 134 0.03 -2.64 -4.45
C SER A 134 -0.33 -1.37 -5.23
N SER A 135 -0.15 -1.36 -6.53
CA SER A 135 -0.46 -0.23 -7.42
C SER A 135 -0.48 -0.70 -8.87
N VAL A 136 -1.11 0.05 -9.75
CA VAL A 136 -0.84 -0.05 -11.20
C VAL A 136 0.66 0.06 -11.50
N LEU A 137 1.40 0.83 -10.68
CA LEU A 137 2.86 0.99 -10.76
C LEU A 137 3.65 -0.19 -10.17
N GLY A 138 3.00 -1.25 -9.72
CA GLY A 138 3.59 -2.57 -9.51
C GLY A 138 3.49 -3.47 -10.74
N LEU A 139 2.76 -3.04 -11.77
CA LEU A 139 2.54 -3.78 -13.02
C LEU A 139 3.23 -3.14 -14.21
N VAL A 140 3.32 -1.80 -14.23
CA VAL A 140 3.99 -1.02 -15.27
C VAL A 140 4.85 0.08 -14.63
N ALA A 141 5.95 0.44 -15.27
CA ALA A 141 6.78 1.55 -14.83
C ALA A 141 6.26 2.89 -15.36
N ALA A 142 6.56 3.97 -14.63
CA ALA A 142 6.31 5.34 -15.07
C ALA A 142 7.54 6.21 -14.85
N PRO A 143 7.85 7.17 -15.77
CA PRO A 143 8.96 8.08 -15.64
C PRO A 143 8.88 8.89 -14.33
N TYR A 144 10.02 9.15 -13.72
CA TYR A 144 10.16 9.92 -12.48
C TYR A 144 9.46 9.33 -11.25
N ARG A 145 9.16 8.02 -11.31
CA ARG A 145 8.58 7.24 -10.21
C ARG A 145 9.32 5.91 -9.99
N GLY A 146 10.56 5.81 -10.45
CA GLY A 146 11.34 4.57 -10.47
C GLY A 146 11.46 3.91 -9.10
N ALA A 147 11.76 4.66 -8.03
CA ALA A 147 11.85 4.12 -6.68
C ALA A 147 10.53 3.48 -6.21
N TYR A 148 9.41 4.17 -6.42
CA TYR A 148 8.10 3.65 -6.06
C TYR A 148 7.70 2.45 -6.91
N CYS A 149 7.88 2.52 -8.23
CA CYS A 149 7.65 1.38 -9.12
C CYS A 149 8.42 0.15 -8.65
N ALA A 150 9.73 0.28 -8.44
CA ALA A 150 10.59 -0.81 -7.98
C ALA A 150 10.08 -1.43 -6.68
N SER A 151 9.68 -0.61 -5.70
CA SER A 151 9.12 -1.11 -4.43
C SER A 151 7.81 -1.88 -4.64
N LYS A 152 6.93 -1.42 -5.52
CA LYS A 152 5.65 -2.11 -5.79
C LYS A 152 5.85 -3.37 -6.63
N PHE A 153 6.77 -3.40 -7.59
CA PHE A 153 7.16 -4.62 -8.29
C PHE A 153 7.75 -5.67 -7.33
N ALA A 154 8.55 -5.25 -6.36
CA ALA A 154 9.08 -6.15 -5.32
C ALA A 154 7.94 -6.78 -4.50
N ILE A 155 6.94 -5.99 -4.08
CA ILE A 155 5.77 -6.49 -3.35
C ILE A 155 4.93 -7.46 -4.19
N GLU A 156 4.75 -7.19 -5.50
CA GLU A 156 4.07 -8.12 -6.41
C GLU A 156 4.76 -9.49 -6.43
N ALA A 157 6.10 -9.50 -6.58
CA ALA A 157 6.88 -10.73 -6.63
C ALA A 157 6.84 -11.47 -5.28
N LEU A 158 7.04 -10.77 -4.16
CA LEU A 158 6.98 -11.36 -2.81
C LEU A 158 5.60 -11.94 -2.51
N ALA A 159 4.53 -11.23 -2.87
CA ALA A 159 3.17 -11.72 -2.67
C ALA A 159 2.86 -12.96 -3.53
N ASP A 160 3.34 -13.01 -4.76
CA ASP A 160 3.17 -14.19 -5.64
C ASP A 160 3.92 -15.41 -5.10
N ALA A 161 5.17 -15.25 -4.64
CA ALA A 161 5.95 -16.32 -4.01
C ALA A 161 5.25 -16.82 -2.73
N LEU A 162 4.89 -15.89 -1.84
CA LEU A 162 4.24 -16.20 -0.57
C LEU A 162 2.89 -16.92 -0.77
N ARG A 163 2.15 -16.57 -1.82
CA ARG A 163 0.87 -17.23 -2.16
C ARG A 163 1.06 -18.70 -2.52
N ILE A 164 2.14 -19.02 -3.21
CA ILE A 164 2.49 -20.40 -3.59
C ILE A 164 2.96 -21.17 -2.35
N GLU A 165 3.86 -20.58 -1.57
CA GLU A 165 4.44 -21.19 -0.38
C GLU A 165 3.41 -21.45 0.72
N LEU A 166 2.44 -20.56 0.90
CA LEU A 166 1.39 -20.69 1.92
C LEU A 166 0.14 -21.40 1.43
N ALA A 167 0.09 -21.90 0.20
CA ALA A 167 -1.09 -22.58 -0.35
C ALA A 167 -1.63 -23.72 0.56
N PRO A 168 -0.78 -24.57 1.20
CA PRO A 168 -1.26 -25.63 2.09
C PRO A 168 -1.75 -25.16 3.45
N SER A 169 -1.45 -23.93 3.87
CA SER A 169 -1.68 -23.42 5.24
C SER A 169 -3.09 -22.89 5.51
N GLY A 170 -3.92 -22.78 4.48
CA GLY A 170 -5.21 -22.09 4.59
C GLY A 170 -5.14 -20.56 4.50
N ILE A 171 -3.95 -19.95 4.58
CA ILE A 171 -3.73 -18.50 4.46
C ILE A 171 -3.89 -18.08 3.00
N LYS A 172 -4.61 -16.99 2.75
CA LYS A 172 -4.84 -16.43 1.41
C LYS A 172 -4.06 -15.13 1.25
N ILE A 173 -3.22 -15.05 0.21
CA ILE A 173 -2.45 -13.86 -0.15
C ILE A 173 -3.17 -13.17 -1.31
N ILE A 174 -3.40 -11.87 -1.15
CA ILE A 174 -4.24 -11.07 -2.04
C ILE A 174 -3.55 -9.75 -2.32
N LEU A 175 -3.57 -9.34 -3.58
CA LEU A 175 -3.11 -8.02 -4.04
C LEU A 175 -4.32 -7.16 -4.42
N ILE A 176 -4.35 -5.93 -3.95
CA ILE A 176 -5.24 -4.90 -4.47
C ILE A 176 -4.37 -3.89 -5.19
N GLU A 177 -4.69 -3.62 -6.45
CA GLU A 177 -3.85 -2.82 -7.34
C GLU A 177 -4.61 -1.57 -7.80
N PRO A 178 -4.56 -0.48 -7.02
CA PRO A 178 -5.16 0.79 -7.39
C PRO A 178 -4.39 1.48 -8.51
N GLY A 179 -5.13 2.19 -9.36
CA GLY A 179 -4.59 3.27 -10.17
C GLY A 179 -4.73 4.62 -9.43
N PRO A 180 -5.14 5.71 -10.10
CA PRO A 180 -5.33 7.02 -9.45
C PRO A 180 -6.43 6.97 -8.39
N ILE A 181 -6.06 7.29 -7.13
CA ILE A 181 -6.98 7.39 -5.98
C ILE A 181 -6.80 8.75 -5.31
N ALA A 182 -7.91 9.40 -4.98
CA ALA A 182 -7.90 10.65 -4.21
C ALA A 182 -7.41 10.38 -2.78
N SER A 183 -6.25 10.91 -2.43
CA SER A 183 -5.63 10.73 -1.11
C SER A 183 -4.52 11.76 -0.91
N ARG A 184 -4.02 11.90 0.32
CA ARG A 184 -2.85 12.72 0.66
C ARG A 184 -1.51 12.17 0.13
N PHE A 185 -1.55 11.10 -0.66
CA PHE A 185 -0.34 10.51 -1.26
C PHE A 185 0.43 11.50 -2.13
N VAL A 186 -0.29 12.41 -2.84
CA VAL A 186 0.31 13.46 -3.66
C VAL A 186 1.06 14.48 -2.80
N GLU A 187 0.49 14.88 -1.67
CA GLU A 187 1.12 15.80 -0.71
C GLU A 187 2.43 15.20 -0.17
N HIS A 188 2.39 13.95 0.28
CA HIS A 188 3.59 13.25 0.77
C HIS A 188 4.64 13.04 -0.32
N ALA A 189 4.23 12.80 -1.56
CA ALA A 189 5.15 12.71 -2.69
C ALA A 189 5.82 14.07 -2.98
N LEU A 190 5.10 15.16 -2.86
CA LEU A 190 5.63 16.51 -3.03
C LEU A 190 6.65 16.85 -1.94
N GLU A 191 6.35 16.52 -0.69
CA GLU A 191 7.28 16.66 0.43
C GLU A 191 8.58 15.85 0.19
N ALA A 192 8.45 14.61 -0.26
CA ALA A 192 9.59 13.75 -0.59
C ALA A 192 10.43 14.31 -1.76
N TYR A 193 9.78 14.89 -2.75
CA TYR A 193 10.45 15.60 -3.85
C TYR A 193 11.37 16.69 -3.31
N ARG A 194 10.78 17.64 -2.56
CA ARG A 194 11.48 18.82 -2.04
C ARG A 194 12.60 18.46 -1.08
N ARG A 195 12.43 17.38 -0.30
CA ARG A 195 13.42 16.96 0.69
C ARG A 195 14.62 16.22 0.09
N ASN A 196 14.39 15.39 -0.94
CA ASN A 196 15.36 14.37 -1.32
C ASN A 196 16.00 14.57 -2.70
N ILE A 197 15.46 15.45 -3.55
CA ILE A 197 15.95 15.67 -4.92
C ILE A 197 16.58 17.06 -5.03
N ASP A 198 17.79 17.10 -5.59
CA ASP A 198 18.42 18.36 -5.99
C ASP A 198 17.77 18.86 -7.29
N LEU A 199 16.74 19.70 -7.12
CA LEU A 199 15.92 20.18 -8.23
C LEU A 199 16.68 21.10 -9.18
N GLU A 200 17.60 21.91 -8.66
CA GLU A 200 18.30 22.93 -9.47
C GLU A 200 19.56 22.38 -10.13
N GLY A 201 20.26 21.44 -9.49
CA GLY A 201 21.47 20.81 -10.04
C GLY A 201 21.19 19.70 -11.06
N SER A 202 19.95 19.21 -11.17
CA SER A 202 19.59 18.11 -12.05
C SER A 202 19.44 18.53 -13.53
N PRO A 203 19.85 17.70 -14.49
CA PRO A 203 19.52 17.87 -15.91
C PRO A 203 18.00 17.80 -16.16
N HIS A 204 17.20 17.28 -15.21
CA HIS A 204 15.74 17.19 -15.29
C HIS A 204 15.01 18.39 -14.65
N ARG A 205 15.71 19.46 -14.31
CA ARG A 205 15.19 20.64 -13.59
C ARG A 205 13.85 21.15 -14.15
N ASP A 206 13.75 21.36 -15.44
CA ASP A 206 12.55 21.93 -16.06
C ASP A 206 11.36 20.95 -16.02
N ILE A 207 11.64 19.65 -16.15
CA ILE A 207 10.66 18.57 -15.98
C ILE A 207 10.18 18.52 -14.54
N TYR A 208 11.07 18.68 -13.58
CA TYR A 208 10.71 18.71 -12.16
C TYR A 208 9.82 19.88 -11.82
N ARG A 209 10.16 21.08 -12.29
CA ARG A 209 9.33 22.28 -12.09
C ARG A 209 7.92 22.08 -12.64
N ALA A 210 7.78 21.58 -13.87
CA ALA A 210 6.48 21.30 -14.47
C ALA A 210 5.68 20.21 -13.70
N ARG A 211 6.36 19.15 -13.24
CA ARG A 211 5.71 18.10 -12.46
C ARG A 211 5.27 18.56 -11.08
N ILE A 212 6.08 19.36 -10.40
CA ILE A 212 5.74 19.94 -9.09
C ILE A 212 4.52 20.86 -9.24
N ALA A 213 4.52 21.78 -10.18
CA ALA A 213 3.37 22.64 -10.45
C ALA A 213 2.08 21.83 -10.68
N ARG A 214 2.15 20.77 -11.51
CA ARG A 214 1.00 19.89 -11.74
C ARG A 214 0.55 19.15 -10.47
N LEU A 215 1.46 18.78 -9.59
CA LEU A 215 1.12 18.12 -8.32
C LEU A 215 0.47 19.11 -7.35
N GLU A 216 0.94 20.35 -7.30
CA GLU A 216 0.36 21.44 -6.49
C GLU A 216 -1.06 21.78 -6.92
N GLU A 217 -1.38 21.65 -8.21
CA GLU A 217 -2.74 21.76 -8.77
C GLU A 217 -3.62 20.52 -8.48
N GLY A 218 -3.12 19.55 -7.70
CA GLY A 218 -3.86 18.33 -7.33
C GLY A 218 -3.64 17.13 -8.26
N GLY A 219 -2.75 17.23 -9.24
CA GLY A 219 -2.41 16.19 -10.20
C GLY A 219 -3.53 15.87 -11.19
N SER A 220 -3.38 14.77 -11.93
CA SER A 220 -4.41 14.33 -12.89
C SER A 220 -5.70 13.94 -12.15
N GLN A 221 -6.83 14.46 -12.60
CA GLN A 221 -8.16 14.09 -12.11
C GLN A 221 -8.80 12.98 -12.96
N THR A 222 -8.20 12.64 -14.11
CA THR A 222 -8.74 11.66 -15.04
C THR A 222 -8.73 10.26 -14.42
N PHE A 223 -9.88 9.59 -14.42
CA PHE A 223 -10.10 8.26 -13.85
C PHE A 223 -9.77 8.13 -12.34
N LYS A 224 -9.68 9.25 -11.64
CA LYS A 224 -9.40 9.28 -10.20
C LYS A 224 -10.66 8.87 -9.42
N LEU A 225 -10.54 7.83 -8.60
CA LEU A 225 -11.62 7.36 -7.73
C LEU A 225 -11.36 7.76 -6.27
N GLY A 226 -12.41 7.75 -5.45
CA GLY A 226 -12.29 7.88 -4.00
C GLY A 226 -11.64 6.64 -3.37
N PRO A 227 -11.08 6.76 -2.16
CA PRO A 227 -10.47 5.65 -1.42
C PRO A 227 -11.47 4.54 -1.09
N GLU A 228 -12.77 4.82 -1.07
CA GLU A 228 -13.86 3.87 -0.86
C GLU A 228 -13.88 2.78 -1.95
N ALA A 229 -13.42 3.08 -3.15
CA ALA A 229 -13.30 2.09 -4.23
C ALA A 229 -12.31 0.96 -3.86
N VAL A 230 -11.23 1.29 -3.15
CA VAL A 230 -10.26 0.31 -2.65
C VAL A 230 -10.84 -0.44 -1.46
N ALA A 231 -11.49 0.26 -0.52
CA ALA A 231 -12.16 -0.36 0.62
C ALA A 231 -13.24 -1.38 0.16
N ALA A 232 -13.99 -1.09 -0.90
CA ALA A 232 -14.95 -2.02 -1.48
C ALA A 232 -14.28 -3.30 -2.03
N LYS A 233 -13.09 -3.19 -2.63
CA LYS A 233 -12.31 -4.37 -3.08
C LYS A 233 -11.78 -5.16 -1.89
N LEU A 234 -11.31 -4.49 -0.83
CA LEU A 234 -10.90 -5.15 0.41
C LEU A 234 -12.05 -5.96 0.99
N VAL A 235 -13.23 -5.37 1.11
CA VAL A 235 -14.45 -6.07 1.56
C VAL A 235 -14.73 -7.30 0.70
N SER A 236 -14.71 -7.14 -0.62
CA SER A 236 -14.96 -8.25 -1.55
C SER A 236 -13.95 -9.39 -1.39
N ALA A 237 -12.67 -9.04 -1.21
CA ALA A 237 -11.60 -10.00 -0.98
C ALA A 237 -11.76 -10.76 0.35
N LEU A 238 -12.16 -10.04 1.41
CA LEU A 238 -12.33 -10.63 2.75
C LEU A 238 -13.64 -11.41 2.91
N ALA A 239 -14.67 -11.09 2.13
CA ALA A 239 -15.95 -11.80 2.17
C ALA A 239 -15.95 -13.09 1.34
N SER A 240 -15.10 -13.19 0.32
CA SER A 240 -15.06 -14.34 -0.59
C SER A 240 -14.51 -15.59 0.10
N LYS A 241 -15.18 -16.73 -0.08
CA LYS A 241 -14.63 -18.04 0.32
C LYS A 241 -13.40 -18.44 -0.51
N ARG A 242 -13.34 -17.99 -1.77
CA ARG A 242 -12.24 -18.22 -2.71
C ARG A 242 -11.83 -16.87 -3.31
N PRO A 243 -11.09 -16.03 -2.58
CA PRO A 243 -10.69 -14.72 -3.08
C PRO A 243 -9.81 -14.85 -4.33
N LYS A 244 -9.97 -13.91 -5.25
CA LYS A 244 -9.04 -13.78 -6.38
C LYS A 244 -7.66 -13.39 -5.84
N PRO A 245 -6.56 -13.81 -6.48
CA PRO A 245 -5.22 -13.34 -6.10
C PRO A 245 -5.04 -11.84 -6.28
N ARG A 246 -5.75 -11.23 -7.26
CA ARG A 246 -5.60 -9.83 -7.65
C ARG A 246 -6.95 -9.13 -7.83
N TYR A 247 -7.04 -7.89 -7.34
CA TYR A 247 -8.20 -7.01 -7.44
C TYR A 247 -7.79 -5.66 -8.01
N TYR A 248 -8.05 -5.44 -9.30
CA TYR A 248 -7.85 -4.16 -9.97
C TYR A 248 -8.94 -3.17 -9.59
N VAL A 249 -8.59 -1.90 -9.36
CA VAL A 249 -9.55 -0.91 -8.86
C VAL A 249 -10.01 0.07 -9.93
N THR A 250 -9.12 0.66 -10.72
CA THR A 250 -9.45 1.70 -11.69
C THR A 250 -9.35 1.20 -13.12
N LEU A 251 -10.02 1.86 -14.06
CA LEU A 251 -9.89 1.55 -15.50
C LEU A 251 -8.44 1.57 -16.00
N PRO A 252 -7.59 2.55 -15.63
CA PRO A 252 -6.18 2.54 -16.02
C PRO A 252 -5.44 1.27 -15.58
N THR A 253 -5.79 0.68 -14.43
CA THR A 253 -5.15 -0.56 -13.98
C THR A 253 -5.53 -1.74 -14.87
N TYR A 254 -6.80 -1.87 -15.24
CA TYR A 254 -7.23 -2.91 -16.18
C TYR A 254 -6.56 -2.74 -17.55
N ALA A 255 -6.49 -1.50 -18.06
CA ALA A 255 -5.82 -1.19 -19.31
C ALA A 255 -4.31 -1.54 -19.23
N ALA A 256 -3.62 -1.17 -18.16
CA ALA A 256 -2.20 -1.48 -17.97
C ALA A 256 -1.92 -2.99 -17.97
N VAL A 257 -2.76 -3.79 -17.29
CA VAL A 257 -2.65 -5.26 -17.31
C VAL A 257 -2.80 -5.83 -18.71
N LEU A 258 -3.79 -5.34 -19.47
CA LEU A 258 -4.02 -5.80 -20.83
C LEU A 258 -2.86 -5.40 -21.75
N MET A 259 -2.45 -4.14 -21.69
CA MET A 259 -1.34 -3.62 -22.49
C MET A 259 -0.03 -4.37 -22.22
N ARG A 260 0.29 -4.63 -20.94
CA ARG A 260 1.49 -5.39 -20.56
C ARG A 260 1.52 -6.80 -21.14
N ARG A 261 0.35 -7.43 -21.32
CA ARG A 261 0.26 -8.78 -21.91
C ARG A 261 0.35 -8.80 -23.43
N LEU A 262 -0.09 -7.73 -24.10
CA LEU A 262 -0.29 -7.71 -25.55
C LEU A 262 0.76 -6.88 -26.29
N LEU A 263 1.34 -5.86 -25.65
CA LEU A 263 2.23 -4.92 -26.32
C LEU A 263 3.72 -5.25 -26.07
N PRO A 264 4.56 -5.07 -27.09
CA PRO A 264 6.02 -5.15 -26.90
C PRO A 264 6.51 -3.96 -26.06
N THR A 265 7.68 -4.13 -25.43
CA THR A 265 8.27 -3.13 -24.51
C THR A 265 8.33 -1.73 -25.11
N ARG A 266 8.78 -1.58 -26.37
CA ARG A 266 8.85 -0.26 -27.02
C ARG A 266 7.52 0.48 -27.11
N ALA A 267 6.40 -0.25 -27.30
CA ALA A 267 5.08 0.35 -27.33
C ALA A 267 4.64 0.78 -25.94
N LEU A 268 4.93 -0.02 -24.90
CA LEU A 268 4.67 0.34 -23.51
C LEU A 268 5.46 1.57 -23.09
N ASP A 269 6.73 1.65 -23.47
CA ASP A 269 7.62 2.79 -23.18
C ASP A 269 7.08 4.08 -23.82
N ALA A 270 6.64 4.01 -25.09
CA ALA A 270 6.03 5.16 -25.79
C ALA A 270 4.77 5.66 -25.08
N ILE A 271 3.91 4.75 -24.62
CA ILE A 271 2.71 5.09 -23.85
C ILE A 271 3.09 5.69 -22.47
N ALA A 272 4.07 5.12 -21.79
CA ALA A 272 4.52 5.63 -20.49
C ALA A 272 5.18 7.01 -20.59
N ALA A 273 5.91 7.28 -21.67
CA ALA A 273 6.57 8.56 -21.92
C ALA A 273 5.57 9.68 -22.26
N SER A 274 4.39 9.36 -22.81
CA SER A 274 3.37 10.36 -23.16
C SER A 274 2.49 10.81 -21.99
N ASN A 275 2.63 10.24 -20.80
CA ASN A 275 1.89 10.53 -19.56
C ASN A 275 2.77 11.24 -18.52
#